data_c258a628950202de6172391e11bba9b1
#
_entry.id   c258a628950202de6172391e11bba9b1
#
_cell.length_a   1.000
_cell.length_b   1.000
_cell.length_c   1.000
_cell.angle_alpha   90.00
_cell.angle_beta   90.00
_cell.angle_gamma   90.00
#
_symmetry.space_group_name_H-M   'P 1'
#
loop_
_entity.id
_entity.type
_entity.pdbx_description
1 polymer ?
#
loop_
_entity_poly.entity_id
_entity_poly.type
_entity_poly.pdbx_seq_one_letter_code
_entity_poly.pdbx_strand_id
1 'polypeptide(L)'
;MERYAWKGRVKGDIAEYKRRHDEIWPEMKEVLAAAGITNYSIWNVGDELFGYYECKHGIEYAAKVQNESPVIERWNEYMDDILELEMEPNGAQKKLVEVFRFE
;
A
#
# COMPACT_ATOMS: atom_id res chain seq x y z
N MET A 1 -9.37 -2.27 15.86
CA MET A 1 -8.99 -1.95 14.47
C MET A 1 -7.55 -2.38 14.25
N GLU A 2 -7.32 -3.19 13.22
CA GLU A 2 -5.97 -3.64 12.92
C GLU A 2 -5.21 -2.63 12.08
N ARG A 3 -3.90 -2.60 12.23
CA ARG A 3 -3.00 -1.69 11.52
C ARG A 3 -2.04 -2.49 10.67
N TYR A 4 -1.72 -1.95 9.50
CA TYR A 4 -0.78 -2.57 8.57
C TYR A 4 0.22 -1.53 8.10
N ALA A 5 1.51 -1.90 8.12
CA ALA A 5 2.56 -1.04 7.60
C ALA A 5 3.47 -1.86 6.69
N TRP A 6 3.92 -1.26 5.60
CA TRP A 6 4.74 -1.94 4.60
C TRP A 6 5.93 -1.06 4.22
N LYS A 7 6.92 -1.68 3.59
CA LYS A 7 8.11 -1.00 3.10
C LYS A 7 8.32 -1.31 1.63
N GLY A 8 8.74 -0.30 0.90
CA GLY A 8 9.07 -0.43 -0.52
C GLY A 8 10.17 0.54 -0.91
N ARG A 9 10.39 0.64 -2.21
CA ARG A 9 11.40 1.53 -2.76
C ARG A 9 10.89 2.16 -4.04
N VAL A 10 11.19 3.45 -4.22
CA VAL A 10 10.90 4.11 -5.49
C VAL A 10 12.08 3.88 -6.45
N LYS A 11 11.76 3.47 -7.69
CA LYS A 11 12.75 3.22 -8.74
C LYS A 11 12.71 4.38 -9.73
N GLY A 12 13.22 5.52 -9.38
CA GLY A 12 13.21 6.68 -10.26
C GLY A 12 12.79 7.93 -9.55
N ASP A 13 11.93 8.73 -10.18
CA ASP A 13 11.57 10.04 -9.67
C ASP A 13 10.45 9.97 -8.64
N ILE A 14 10.76 10.38 -7.40
CA ILE A 14 9.75 10.45 -6.33
C ILE A 14 8.63 11.44 -6.66
N ALA A 15 8.92 12.47 -7.44
CA ALA A 15 7.88 13.43 -7.85
C ALA A 15 6.83 12.76 -8.73
N GLU A 16 7.24 11.85 -9.62
CA GLU A 16 6.31 11.09 -10.45
C GLU A 16 5.49 10.10 -9.61
N TYR A 17 6.12 9.45 -8.62
CA TYR A 17 5.42 8.57 -7.69
C TYR A 17 4.31 9.35 -6.96
N LYS A 18 4.67 10.53 -6.44
CA LYS A 18 3.71 11.38 -5.75
C LYS A 18 2.58 11.82 -6.67
N ARG A 19 2.91 12.24 -7.89
CA ARG A 19 1.91 12.69 -8.86
C ARG A 19 0.88 11.60 -9.14
N ARG A 20 1.32 10.35 -9.32
CA ARG A 20 0.41 9.23 -9.58
C ARG A 20 -0.54 9.00 -8.41
N HIS A 21 -0.07 9.19 -7.17
CA HIS A 21 -0.93 9.07 -6.00
C HIS A 21 -1.85 10.27 -5.81
N ASP A 22 -1.39 11.47 -6.13
CA ASP A 22 -2.25 12.67 -6.08
C ASP A 22 -3.40 12.56 -7.08
N GLU A 23 -3.17 11.85 -8.17
CA GLU A 23 -4.16 11.60 -9.23
C GLU A 23 -4.66 10.15 -9.20
N ILE A 24 -4.73 9.55 -8.02
CA ILE A 24 -5.16 8.16 -7.87
C ILE A 24 -6.56 7.96 -8.48
N TRP A 25 -6.74 6.82 -9.13
CA TRP A 25 -7.99 6.53 -9.84
C TRP A 25 -9.18 6.48 -8.87
N PRO A 26 -10.34 7.02 -9.26
CA PRO A 26 -11.54 6.93 -8.42
C PRO A 26 -11.88 5.49 -8.05
N GLU A 27 -11.74 4.54 -8.98
CA GLU A 27 -12.01 3.12 -8.71
C GLU A 27 -11.05 2.52 -7.69
N MET A 28 -9.81 3.03 -7.60
CA MET A 28 -8.88 2.60 -6.54
C MET A 28 -9.39 3.03 -5.18
N LYS A 29 -9.90 4.25 -5.07
CA LYS A 29 -10.49 4.74 -3.81
C LYS A 29 -11.68 3.89 -3.40
N GLU A 30 -12.48 3.46 -4.37
CA GLU A 30 -13.61 2.58 -4.11
C GLU A 30 -13.17 1.22 -3.57
N VAL A 31 -12.11 0.63 -4.15
CA VAL A 31 -11.58 -0.65 -3.68
C VAL A 31 -11.04 -0.53 -2.27
N LEU A 32 -10.27 0.52 -1.99
CA LEU A 32 -9.72 0.74 -0.65
C LEU A 32 -10.83 0.90 0.38
N ALA A 33 -11.88 1.65 0.05
CA ALA A 33 -13.03 1.82 0.94
C ALA A 33 -13.75 0.48 1.16
N ALA A 34 -13.96 -0.29 0.10
CA ALA A 34 -14.60 -1.61 0.18
C ALA A 34 -13.78 -2.59 1.03
N ALA A 35 -12.45 -2.46 1.01
CA ALA A 35 -11.55 -3.26 1.82
C ALA A 35 -11.55 -2.86 3.30
N GLY A 36 -12.23 -1.76 3.66
CA GLY A 36 -12.25 -1.25 5.02
C GLY A 36 -10.99 -0.48 5.39
N ILE A 37 -10.21 -0.05 4.41
CA ILE A 37 -8.96 0.67 4.64
C ILE A 37 -9.26 2.14 4.92
N THR A 38 -8.67 2.67 6.00
CA THR A 38 -8.77 4.07 6.38
C THR A 38 -7.41 4.58 6.84
N ASN A 39 -7.28 5.90 6.90
CA ASN A 39 -6.08 6.56 7.40
C ASN A 39 -4.80 6.02 6.74
N TYR A 40 -4.86 5.90 5.43
CA TYR A 40 -3.74 5.42 4.63
C TYR A 40 -2.80 6.58 4.34
N SER A 41 -1.54 6.41 4.68
CA SER A 41 -0.49 7.38 4.36
C SER A 41 0.76 6.67 3.90
N ILE A 42 1.52 7.34 3.02
CA ILE A 42 2.79 6.83 2.51
C ILE A 42 3.84 7.90 2.73
N TRP A 43 4.98 7.49 3.26
CA TRP A 43 6.07 8.38 3.65
C TRP A 43 7.34 7.98 2.91
N ASN A 44 8.21 8.94 2.64
CA ASN A 44 9.41 8.74 1.85
C ASN A 44 10.63 9.32 2.54
N VAL A 45 11.75 8.60 2.46
CA VAL A 45 13.07 9.13 2.78
C VAL A 45 14.06 8.53 1.79
N GLY A 46 14.80 9.39 1.07
CA GLY A 46 15.68 8.92 0.00
C GLY A 46 14.88 8.17 -1.07
N ASP A 47 15.21 6.93 -1.33
CA ASP A 47 14.46 6.06 -2.23
C ASP A 47 13.53 5.10 -1.48
N GLU A 48 13.48 5.17 -0.15
CA GLU A 48 12.67 4.27 0.66
C GLU A 48 11.27 4.82 0.86
N LEU A 49 10.30 3.90 0.87
CA LEU A 49 8.89 4.21 1.06
C LEU A 49 8.35 3.40 2.24
N PHE A 50 7.51 4.02 3.02
CA PHE A 50 6.84 3.39 4.16
C PHE A 50 5.36 3.71 4.07
N GLY A 51 4.53 2.67 3.99
CA GLY A 51 3.09 2.84 3.96
C GLY A 51 2.45 2.40 5.26
N TYR A 52 1.35 3.05 5.61
CA TYR A 52 0.59 2.73 6.82
C TYR A 52 -0.88 2.89 6.54
N TYR A 53 -1.69 1.92 6.97
CA TYR A 53 -3.13 2.09 6.94
C TYR A 53 -3.80 1.29 8.06
N GLU A 54 -5.07 1.61 8.30
CA GLU A 54 -5.89 0.94 9.30
C GLU A 54 -6.98 0.13 8.61
N CYS A 55 -7.30 -1.02 9.19
CA CYS A 55 -8.24 -1.97 8.60
C CYS A 55 -9.45 -2.13 9.51
N LYS A 56 -10.60 -1.57 9.13
CA LYS A 56 -11.84 -1.67 9.91
C LYS A 56 -12.30 -3.10 10.08
N HIS A 57 -12.08 -3.94 9.08
CA HIS A 57 -12.58 -5.32 9.05
C HIS A 57 -11.44 -6.33 9.16
N GLY A 58 -10.25 -5.88 9.56
CA GLY A 58 -9.08 -6.72 9.73
C GLY A 58 -8.18 -6.77 8.51
N ILE A 59 -6.93 -7.16 8.75
CA ILE A 59 -5.89 -7.22 7.70
C ILE A 59 -6.21 -8.30 6.68
N GLU A 60 -6.70 -9.46 7.12
CA GLU A 60 -7.01 -10.58 6.23
C GLU A 60 -8.12 -10.20 5.24
N TYR A 61 -9.17 -9.55 5.73
CA TYR A 61 -10.26 -9.08 4.88
C TYR A 61 -9.75 -8.06 3.87
N ALA A 62 -8.96 -7.09 4.32
CA ALA A 62 -8.40 -6.06 3.44
C ALA A 62 -7.52 -6.69 2.34
N ALA A 63 -6.69 -7.66 2.71
CA ALA A 63 -5.84 -8.36 1.76
C ALA A 63 -6.67 -9.14 0.74
N LYS A 64 -7.71 -9.82 1.20
CA LYS A 64 -8.58 -10.60 0.31
C LYS A 64 -9.26 -9.72 -0.74
N VAL A 65 -9.85 -8.60 -0.30
CA VAL A 65 -10.53 -7.67 -1.22
C VAL A 65 -9.55 -7.13 -2.26
N GLN A 66 -8.36 -6.75 -1.83
CA GLN A 66 -7.35 -6.23 -2.75
C GLN A 66 -6.85 -7.30 -3.72
N ASN A 67 -6.59 -8.50 -3.24
CA ASN A 67 -6.07 -9.59 -4.08
C ASN A 67 -7.08 -10.06 -5.13
N GLU A 68 -8.35 -9.90 -4.87
CA GLU A 68 -9.42 -10.29 -5.80
C GLU A 68 -9.83 -9.16 -6.75
N SER A 69 -9.25 -7.97 -6.60
CA SER A 69 -9.65 -6.79 -7.37
C SER A 69 -8.86 -6.65 -8.68
N PRO A 70 -9.54 -6.63 -9.84
CA PRO A 70 -8.86 -6.32 -11.10
C PRO A 70 -8.36 -4.87 -11.16
N VAL A 71 -8.93 -3.97 -10.38
CA VAL A 71 -8.47 -2.58 -10.31
C VAL A 71 -7.10 -2.53 -9.65
N ILE A 72 -6.91 -3.26 -8.55
CA ILE A 72 -5.61 -3.35 -7.88
C ILE A 72 -4.57 -3.95 -8.81
N GLU A 73 -4.92 -4.99 -9.56
CA GLU A 73 -4.01 -5.60 -10.53
C GLU A 73 -3.54 -4.57 -11.57
N ARG A 74 -4.47 -3.79 -12.14
CA ARG A 74 -4.12 -2.75 -13.11
C ARG A 74 -3.27 -1.65 -12.48
N TRP A 75 -3.56 -1.27 -11.24
CA TRP A 75 -2.77 -0.28 -10.51
C TRP A 75 -1.34 -0.78 -10.28
N ASN A 76 -1.18 -2.05 -9.90
CA ASN A 76 0.14 -2.64 -9.70
C ASN A 76 0.95 -2.65 -11.00
N GLU A 77 0.32 -2.97 -12.12
CA GLU A 77 0.97 -2.90 -13.44
C GLU A 77 1.39 -1.47 -13.77
N TYR A 78 0.52 -0.51 -13.52
CA TYR A 78 0.79 0.90 -13.76
C TYR A 78 1.97 1.40 -12.91
N MET A 79 2.12 0.91 -11.68
CA MET A 79 3.16 1.35 -10.75
C MET A 79 4.46 0.56 -10.89
N ASP A 80 4.46 -0.52 -11.64
CA ASP A 80 5.59 -1.45 -11.68
C ASP A 80 6.92 -0.80 -12.10
N ASP A 81 6.87 0.20 -12.96
CA ASP A 81 8.08 0.88 -13.45
C ASP A 81 8.72 1.80 -12.42
N ILE A 82 7.99 2.21 -11.37
CA ILE A 82 8.53 3.15 -10.38
C ILE A 82 8.44 2.65 -8.94
N LEU A 83 7.81 1.51 -8.70
CA LEU A 83 7.65 0.98 -7.34
C LEU A 83 8.19 -0.43 -7.25
N GLU A 84 9.04 -0.66 -6.25
CA GLU A 84 9.50 -2.00 -5.89
C GLU A 84 9.11 -2.27 -4.45
N LEU A 85 8.28 -3.30 -4.22
CA LEU A 85 7.89 -3.72 -2.88
C LEU A 85 8.88 -4.76 -2.37
N GLU A 86 9.21 -4.69 -1.09
CA GLU A 86 10.02 -5.71 -0.46
C GLU A 86 9.15 -6.95 -0.20
N MET A 87 9.63 -8.11 -0.63
CA MET A 87 8.86 -9.35 -0.57
C MET A 87 9.57 -10.38 0.31
N GLU A 88 8.77 -11.21 0.97
CA GLU A 88 9.27 -12.38 1.68
C GLU A 88 9.65 -13.48 0.67
N PRO A 89 10.49 -14.46 1.06
CA PRO A 89 10.85 -15.56 0.15
C PRO A 89 9.66 -16.34 -0.38
N ASN A 90 8.54 -16.37 0.36
CA ASN A 90 7.33 -17.07 -0.06
C ASN A 90 6.44 -16.26 -1.01
N GLY A 91 6.89 -15.08 -1.43
CA GLY A 91 6.15 -14.22 -2.35
C GLY A 91 5.17 -13.26 -1.70
N ALA A 92 5.02 -13.31 -0.39
CA ALA A 92 4.17 -12.36 0.33
C ALA A 92 4.89 -11.02 0.49
N GLN A 93 4.12 -9.94 0.54
CA GLN A 93 4.68 -8.61 0.80
C GLN A 93 5.25 -8.56 2.23
N LYS A 94 6.48 -8.03 2.34
CA LYS A 94 7.12 -7.85 3.63
C LYS A 94 6.43 -6.73 4.40
N LYS A 95 5.96 -7.02 5.61
CA LYS A 95 5.28 -6.03 6.44
C LYS A 95 6.16 -5.62 7.61
N LEU A 96 5.94 -4.40 8.09
CA LEU A 96 6.62 -3.90 9.27
C LEU A 96 5.93 -4.44 10.52
N VAL A 97 6.71 -4.67 11.57
CA VAL A 97 6.19 -5.16 12.85
C VAL A 97 6.08 -3.99 13.82
N GLU A 98 4.91 -3.79 14.40
CA GLU A 98 4.71 -2.75 15.40
C GLU A 98 5.46 -3.13 16.68
N VAL A 99 6.37 -2.25 17.12
CA VAL A 99 7.17 -2.51 18.32
C VAL A 99 6.79 -1.61 19.48
N PHE A 100 5.97 -0.59 19.25
CA PHE A 100 5.50 0.31 20.30
C PHE A 100 4.27 1.07 19.84
N ARG A 101 3.34 1.26 20.74
CA ARG A 101 2.14 2.08 20.51
C ARG A 101 1.85 2.90 21.76
N PHE A 102 1.61 4.19 21.55
CA PHE A 102 1.12 5.09 22.60
C PHE A 102 -0.25 5.62 22.17
N GLU A 103 -1.24 5.47 23.03
CA GLU A 103 -2.62 5.90 22.74
C GLU A 103 -3.06 7.05 23.63
#